data_94bf79006ca1f95be8134423ddb42560
#
_entry.id   94bf79006ca1f95be8134423ddb42560
#
_cell.length_a   1.000
_cell.length_b   1.000
_cell.length_c   1.000
_cell.angle_alpha   90.00
_cell.angle_beta   90.00
_cell.angle_gamma   90.00
#
_symmetry.space_group_name_H-M   'P 1'
#
loop_
_entity.id
_entity.type
_entity.pdbx_description
1 polymer ?
#
loop_
_entity_poly.entity_id
_entity_poly.type
_entity_poly.pdbx_seq_one_letter_code
_entity_poly.pdbx_strand_id
1 'polypeptide(L)'
;MSGSYGDAAAWEFIDWNDPFEVDEQNAHLAKHPGLCLDDALDVAANDPLFYEACAGPADWLMVAEVPGGDVLVVPLAPSNYSGYMKMRPIGVYPASGELLDAYLRDREDQSDA
;
A
#
# COMPACT_ATOMS: atom_id res chain seq x y z
N MET A 1 4.94 20.72 1.47
CA MET A 1 4.45 19.36 1.57
C MET A 1 4.33 18.74 0.18
N SER A 2 4.73 17.55 0.10
CA SER A 2 4.63 16.82 -1.16
C SER A 2 3.18 16.41 -1.42
N GLY A 3 2.70 16.56 -2.66
CA GLY A 3 1.44 15.98 -3.09
C GLY A 3 1.53 14.48 -3.36
N SER A 4 2.68 13.86 -3.07
CA SER A 4 2.91 12.44 -3.33
C SER A 4 2.14 11.53 -2.39
N TYR A 5 1.85 11.99 -1.18
CA TYR A 5 1.10 11.20 -0.23
C TYR A 5 -0.37 11.18 -0.56
N GLY A 6 -1.03 10.11 -0.17
CA GLY A 6 -2.46 10.10 -0.12
C GLY A 6 -2.96 11.12 0.90
N ASP A 7 -4.21 11.52 0.74
CA ASP A 7 -4.88 12.33 1.74
C ASP A 7 -5.04 11.49 3.01
N ALA A 8 -4.44 11.92 4.10
CA ALA A 8 -4.51 11.18 5.37
C ALA A 8 -5.96 10.94 5.80
N ALA A 9 -6.85 11.89 5.52
CA ALA A 9 -8.27 11.73 5.87
C ALA A 9 -8.92 10.56 5.14
N ALA A 10 -8.48 10.24 3.94
CA ALA A 10 -9.04 9.11 3.18
C ALA A 10 -8.73 7.77 3.83
N TRP A 11 -7.68 7.70 4.63
CA TRP A 11 -7.21 6.45 5.22
C TRP A 11 -7.61 6.30 6.69
N GLU A 12 -8.24 7.31 7.30
CA GLU A 12 -8.69 7.24 8.68
C GLU A 12 -9.80 6.22 8.91
N PHE A 13 -10.56 5.93 7.86
CA PHE A 13 -11.72 5.03 7.96
C PHE A 13 -11.36 3.57 7.70
N ILE A 14 -10.10 3.27 7.40
CA ILE A 14 -9.68 1.90 7.14
C ILE A 14 -9.68 1.11 8.45
N ASP A 15 -10.28 -0.09 8.41
CA ASP A 15 -10.19 -1.03 9.52
C ASP A 15 -8.83 -1.75 9.42
N TRP A 16 -7.85 -1.26 10.15
CA TRP A 16 -6.48 -1.78 10.08
C TRP A 16 -6.33 -3.19 10.64
N ASN A 17 -7.36 -3.75 11.27
CA ASN A 17 -7.36 -5.16 11.68
C ASN A 17 -7.81 -6.08 10.55
N ASP A 18 -8.53 -5.54 9.57
CA ASP A 18 -8.98 -6.26 8.39
C ASP A 18 -9.04 -5.27 7.21
N PRO A 19 -7.87 -4.82 6.72
CA PRO A 19 -7.82 -3.65 5.85
C PRO A 19 -8.13 -3.93 4.39
N PHE A 20 -8.21 -5.19 3.97
CA PHE A 20 -8.27 -5.50 2.53
C PHE A 20 -9.59 -6.07 2.09
N GLU A 21 -10.04 -5.58 0.92
CA GLU A 21 -11.13 -6.18 0.16
C GLU A 21 -10.51 -7.22 -0.77
N VAL A 22 -10.95 -8.48 -0.64
CA VAL A 22 -10.50 -9.57 -1.52
C VAL A 22 -11.71 -10.07 -2.29
N ASP A 23 -11.61 -10.04 -3.62
CA ASP A 23 -12.67 -10.50 -4.52
C ASP A 23 -12.08 -11.46 -5.57
N GLU A 24 -12.87 -11.80 -6.60
CA GLU A 24 -12.41 -12.73 -7.61
C GLU A 24 -11.21 -12.22 -8.41
N GLN A 25 -11.09 -10.90 -8.55
CA GLN A 25 -10.03 -10.30 -9.35
C GLN A 25 -8.67 -10.33 -8.65
N ASN A 26 -8.66 -10.21 -7.32
CA ASN A 26 -7.42 -10.21 -6.57
C ASN A 26 -7.22 -11.44 -5.67
N ALA A 27 -8.10 -12.41 -5.75
CA ALA A 27 -8.01 -13.63 -4.94
C ALA A 27 -6.71 -14.41 -5.21
N HIS A 28 -6.10 -14.24 -6.37
CA HIS A 28 -4.84 -14.91 -6.70
C HIS A 28 -3.71 -14.50 -5.75
N LEU A 29 -3.79 -13.32 -5.13
CA LEU A 29 -2.77 -12.88 -4.19
C LEU A 29 -2.67 -13.80 -2.97
N ALA A 30 -3.78 -14.41 -2.57
CA ALA A 30 -3.79 -15.32 -1.42
C ALA A 30 -3.08 -16.64 -1.72
N LYS A 31 -2.89 -16.96 -2.99
CA LYS A 31 -2.33 -18.25 -3.43
C LYS A 31 -1.02 -18.11 -4.20
N HIS A 32 -0.53 -16.88 -4.37
CA HIS A 32 0.67 -16.65 -5.15
C HIS A 32 1.88 -17.24 -4.43
N PRO A 33 2.75 -18.00 -5.15
CA PRO A 33 3.91 -18.62 -4.50
C PRO A 33 5.02 -17.65 -4.11
N GLY A 34 5.01 -16.44 -4.65
CA GLY A 34 5.97 -15.39 -4.31
C GLY A 34 5.38 -14.42 -3.30
N LEU A 35 5.47 -13.13 -3.59
CA LEU A 35 4.85 -12.10 -2.77
C LEU A 35 3.33 -12.23 -2.86
N CYS A 36 2.67 -12.25 -1.72
CA CYS A 36 1.26 -12.58 -1.64
C CYS A 36 0.51 -11.65 -0.69
N LEU A 37 -0.73 -11.99 -0.40
CA LEU A 37 -1.58 -11.18 0.46
C LEU A 37 -0.98 -10.97 1.85
N ASP A 38 -0.29 -11.98 2.41
CA ASP A 38 0.36 -11.84 3.72
C ASP A 38 1.43 -10.76 3.68
N ASP A 39 2.17 -10.65 2.58
CA ASP A 39 3.17 -9.59 2.41
C ASP A 39 2.50 -8.21 2.33
N ALA A 40 1.36 -8.13 1.67
CA ALA A 40 0.59 -6.90 1.63
C ALA A 40 0.08 -6.50 3.02
N LEU A 41 -0.31 -7.46 3.83
CA LEU A 41 -0.71 -7.19 5.22
C LEU A 41 0.46 -6.68 6.04
N ASP A 42 1.66 -7.21 5.82
CA ASP A 42 2.87 -6.70 6.48
C ASP A 42 3.14 -5.25 6.11
N VAL A 43 2.93 -4.88 4.85
CA VAL A 43 3.06 -3.48 4.42
C VAL A 43 2.07 -2.62 5.19
N ALA A 44 0.81 -3.03 5.25
CA ALA A 44 -0.22 -2.27 5.96
C ALA A 44 0.08 -2.12 7.45
N ALA A 45 0.75 -3.10 8.06
CA ALA A 45 1.04 -3.11 9.49
C ALA A 45 2.30 -2.31 9.86
N ASN A 46 3.06 -1.80 8.89
CA ASN A 46 4.35 -1.16 9.14
C ASN A 46 4.38 0.31 8.72
N ASP A 47 3.37 1.07 9.12
CA ASP A 47 3.29 2.52 8.90
C ASP A 47 3.48 2.90 7.44
N PRO A 48 2.62 2.41 6.54
CA PRO A 48 2.81 2.65 5.12
C PRO A 48 2.60 4.11 4.72
N LEU A 49 3.29 4.52 3.66
CA LEU A 49 3.03 5.78 2.97
C LEU A 49 2.27 5.48 1.69
N PHE A 50 1.49 6.46 1.24
CA PHE A 50 0.62 6.31 0.07
C PHE A 50 1.03 7.29 -1.01
N TYR A 51 1.16 6.80 -2.23
CA TYR A 51 1.53 7.60 -3.40
C TYR A 51 0.49 7.40 -4.50
N GLU A 52 0.25 8.45 -5.29
CA GLU A 52 -0.63 8.33 -6.44
C GLU A 52 -0.01 7.41 -7.48
N ALA A 53 -0.80 6.50 -8.03
CA ALA A 53 -0.35 5.65 -9.12
C ALA A 53 -0.41 6.41 -10.44
N CYS A 54 0.63 6.25 -11.26
CA CYS A 54 0.74 6.98 -12.52
C CYS A 54 0.03 6.29 -13.66
N ALA A 55 -0.22 5.00 -13.55
CA ALA A 55 -0.78 4.22 -14.64
C ALA A 55 -1.39 2.92 -14.13
N GLY A 56 -2.18 2.29 -14.99
CA GLY A 56 -2.80 1.01 -14.73
C GLY A 56 -4.09 1.12 -13.94
N PRO A 57 -4.62 0.00 -13.44
CA PRO A 57 -5.89 -0.02 -12.71
C PRO A 57 -5.78 0.49 -11.28
N ALA A 58 -4.56 0.70 -10.77
CA ALA A 58 -4.36 1.19 -9.41
C ALA A 58 -4.51 2.69 -9.34
N ASP A 59 -5.15 3.19 -8.28
CA ASP A 59 -5.22 4.60 -7.96
C ASP A 59 -4.09 5.03 -7.02
N TRP A 60 -3.68 4.15 -6.14
CA TRP A 60 -2.69 4.43 -5.10
C TRP A 60 -1.66 3.33 -4.99
N LEU A 61 -0.48 3.69 -4.49
CA LEU A 61 0.59 2.75 -4.16
C LEU A 61 0.84 2.85 -2.66
N MET A 62 0.65 1.76 -1.94
CA MET A 62 0.95 1.67 -0.51
C MET A 62 2.36 1.10 -0.36
N VAL A 63 3.25 1.81 0.33
CA VAL A 63 4.67 1.46 0.42
C VAL A 63 5.12 1.41 1.87
N ALA A 64 5.80 0.35 2.26
CA ALA A 64 6.41 0.26 3.59
C ALA A 64 7.58 -0.71 3.61
N GLU A 65 8.49 -0.49 4.56
CA GLU A 65 9.52 -1.48 4.87
C GLU A 65 8.91 -2.53 5.79
N VAL A 66 9.03 -3.80 5.39
CA VAL A 66 8.50 -4.92 6.17
C VAL A 66 9.60 -5.56 7.01
N PRO A 67 9.24 -6.40 8.00
CA PRO A 67 10.25 -7.14 8.76
C PRO A 67 11.16 -7.91 7.82
N GLY A 68 12.46 -7.79 8.02
CA GLY A 68 13.45 -8.34 7.11
C GLY A 68 14.17 -7.29 6.28
N GLY A 69 13.64 -6.08 6.22
CA GLY A 69 14.31 -4.94 5.60
C GLY A 69 13.90 -4.62 4.17
N ASP A 70 13.05 -5.44 3.57
CA ASP A 70 12.58 -5.18 2.22
C ASP A 70 11.54 -4.06 2.21
N VAL A 71 11.58 -3.20 1.20
CA VAL A 71 10.56 -2.19 0.98
C VAL A 71 9.63 -2.70 -0.11
N LEU A 72 8.36 -2.87 0.20
CA LEU A 72 7.39 -3.44 -0.71
C LEU A 72 6.32 -2.44 -1.10
N VAL A 73 5.77 -2.62 -2.28
CA VAL A 73 4.70 -1.79 -2.84
C VAL A 73 3.46 -2.63 -3.06
N VAL A 74 2.32 -2.11 -2.60
CA VAL A 74 1.02 -2.72 -2.83
C VAL A 74 0.17 -1.75 -3.65
N PRO A 75 -0.02 -2.00 -4.95
CA PRO A 75 -0.95 -1.19 -5.74
C PRO A 75 -2.38 -1.41 -5.25
N LEU A 76 -3.13 -0.32 -5.12
CA LEU A 76 -4.51 -0.34 -4.63
C LEU A 76 -5.44 0.15 -5.72
N ALA A 77 -6.39 -0.67 -6.11
CA ALA A 77 -7.46 -0.30 -7.03
C ALA A 77 -8.62 0.35 -6.25
N PRO A 78 -9.55 1.02 -6.96
CA PRO A 78 -10.72 1.57 -6.28
C PRO A 78 -11.48 0.49 -5.51
N SER A 79 -11.86 0.82 -4.27
CA SER A 79 -12.62 -0.08 -3.42
C SER A 79 -14.08 -0.11 -3.84
N ASN A 80 -14.72 -1.28 -3.68
CA ASN A 80 -16.16 -1.42 -3.86
C ASN A 80 -16.94 -1.04 -2.60
N TYR A 81 -16.25 -0.78 -1.49
CA TYR A 81 -16.88 -0.42 -0.23
C TYR A 81 -17.01 1.10 -0.12
N SER A 82 -18.19 1.58 0.18
CA SER A 82 -18.41 2.99 0.44
C SER A 82 -17.76 3.35 1.79
N GLY A 83 -17.24 4.59 1.89
CA GLY A 83 -16.60 5.06 3.10
C GLY A 83 -15.15 4.62 3.27
N TYR A 84 -14.61 3.97 2.27
CA TYR A 84 -13.20 3.58 2.24
C TYR A 84 -12.77 2.78 3.48
N MET A 85 -13.64 1.88 3.94
CA MET A 85 -13.30 1.06 5.11
C MET A 85 -12.28 -0.02 4.79
N LYS A 86 -12.12 -0.36 3.51
CA LYS A 86 -11.16 -1.37 3.04
C LYS A 86 -10.43 -0.89 1.81
N MET A 87 -9.18 -1.35 1.69
CA MET A 87 -8.35 -1.14 0.50
C MET A 87 -8.42 -2.37 -0.39
N ARG A 88 -8.25 -2.17 -1.69
CA ARG A 88 -8.33 -3.27 -2.65
C ARG A 88 -6.97 -3.50 -3.30
N PRO A 89 -6.16 -4.41 -2.72
CA PRO A 89 -4.84 -4.69 -3.27
C PRO A 89 -4.94 -5.49 -4.56
N ILE A 90 -4.11 -5.16 -5.55
CA ILE A 90 -4.08 -5.87 -6.82
C ILE A 90 -2.71 -6.44 -7.16
N GLY A 91 -1.74 -6.28 -6.26
CA GLY A 91 -0.41 -6.85 -6.44
C GLY A 91 0.48 -6.57 -5.25
N VAL A 92 1.65 -7.16 -5.23
CA VAL A 92 2.71 -6.85 -4.27
C VAL A 92 4.03 -7.02 -5.01
N TYR A 93 4.91 -6.01 -4.94
CA TYR A 93 6.22 -6.10 -5.57
C TYR A 93 7.26 -5.26 -4.82
N PRO A 94 8.56 -5.54 -5.01
CA PRO A 94 9.60 -4.73 -4.36
C PRO A 94 9.64 -3.32 -4.91
N ALA A 95 9.82 -2.34 -4.03
CA ALA A 95 10.02 -0.96 -4.45
C ALA A 95 11.39 -0.80 -5.11
N SER A 96 11.46 0.08 -6.11
CA SER A 96 12.71 0.37 -6.80
C SER A 96 12.68 1.78 -7.40
N GLY A 97 13.84 2.26 -7.84
CA GLY A 97 13.97 3.53 -8.56
C GLY A 97 13.46 4.71 -7.76
N GLU A 98 12.78 5.63 -8.44
CA GLU A 98 12.33 6.88 -7.86
C GLU A 98 11.34 6.68 -6.71
N LEU A 99 10.49 5.65 -6.80
CA LEU A 99 9.52 5.38 -5.73
C LEU A 99 10.23 4.98 -4.45
N LEU A 100 11.23 4.12 -4.53
CA LEU A 100 12.01 3.73 -3.36
C LEU A 100 12.73 4.92 -2.76
N ASP A 101 13.34 5.75 -3.59
CA ASP A 101 14.04 6.96 -3.13
C ASP A 101 13.08 7.91 -2.43
N ALA A 102 11.90 8.10 -3.00
CA ALA A 102 10.87 8.96 -2.42
C ALA A 102 10.42 8.43 -1.07
N TYR A 103 10.17 7.13 -0.98
CA TYR A 103 9.74 6.51 0.28
C TYR A 103 10.79 6.68 1.38
N LEU A 104 12.05 6.41 1.07
CA LEU A 104 13.12 6.50 2.08
C LEU A 104 13.28 7.94 2.58
N ARG A 105 13.17 8.93 1.68
CA ARG A 105 13.22 10.33 2.06
C ARG A 105 12.01 10.73 2.90
N ASP A 106 10.81 10.35 2.46
CA ASP A 106 9.56 10.78 3.11
C ASP A 106 9.39 10.08 4.47
N ARG A 107 9.87 8.87 4.60
CA ARG A 107 9.87 8.14 5.85
C ARG A 107 10.71 8.86 6.91
N GLU A 108 11.89 9.34 6.51
CA GLU A 108 12.77 10.09 7.42
C GLU A 108 12.12 11.38 7.87
N ASP A 109 11.44 12.10 6.96
CA ASP A 109 10.74 13.33 7.30
C ASP A 109 9.66 13.09 8.36
N GLN A 110 8.95 11.97 8.27
CA GLN A 110 7.95 11.62 9.27
C GLN A 110 8.56 11.25 10.61
N SER A 111 9.73 10.59 10.59
CA SER A 111 10.40 10.17 11.82
C SER A 111 10.89 11.35 12.65
N ASP A 112 11.15 12.47 12.01
CA ASP A 112 11.62 13.68 12.69
C ASP A 112 10.49 14.50 13.30
N ALA A 113 9.28 14.13 13.05
CA ALA A 113 8.12 14.87 13.55
C ALA A 113 7.88 14.70 15.04
#